data_adef0fdee4525f5db342ed08eb2d9930
#
_entry.id   adef0fdee4525f5db342ed08eb2d9930
#
_cell.length_a   1.000
_cell.length_b   1.000
_cell.length_c   1.000
_cell.angle_alpha   90.00
_cell.angle_beta   90.00
_cell.angle_gamma   90.00
#
_symmetry.space_group_name_H-M   'P 1'
#
loop_
_entity.id
_entity.type
_entity.pdbx_description
1 polymer ?
#
loop_
_entity_poly.entity_id
_entity_poly.type
_entity_poly.pdbx_seq_one_letter_code
_entity_poly.pdbx_strand_id
1 'polypeptide(L)'
;MVVAFENKNLRMVCENENIAKENYGSTKLQDRLADIFAANTVRDLPAGNPEETEYETLPAFKIEIEAGLLLIISPNHVTVPCLQDGHVAWDKVNRVKIIAIQEN
;
A
#
# COMPACT_ATOMS: atom_id res chain seq x y z
N MET A 1 -9.93 1.07 4.54
CA MET A 1 -10.00 1.47 3.11
C MET A 1 -10.38 0.29 2.23
N VAL A 2 -10.89 0.58 1.06
CA VAL A 2 -11.08 -0.44 0.02
C VAL A 2 -9.73 -0.72 -0.65
N VAL A 3 -9.35 -1.99 -0.72
CA VAL A 3 -8.03 -2.41 -1.20
C VAL A 3 -8.19 -3.34 -2.40
N ALA A 4 -7.50 -3.00 -3.48
CA ALA A 4 -7.38 -3.85 -4.67
C ALA A 4 -5.91 -4.24 -4.87
N PHE A 5 -5.65 -5.10 -5.84
CA PHE A 5 -4.32 -5.61 -6.13
C PHE A 5 -4.02 -5.44 -7.62
N GLU A 6 -2.79 -5.07 -7.94
CA GLU A 6 -2.36 -4.88 -9.33
C GLU A 6 -2.48 -6.16 -10.15
N ASN A 7 -2.19 -7.32 -9.55
CA ASN A 7 -2.25 -8.59 -10.23
C ASN A 7 -2.52 -9.75 -9.27
N LYS A 8 -2.76 -10.94 -9.84
CA LYS A 8 -3.06 -12.14 -9.06
C LYS A 8 -1.93 -12.57 -8.13
N ASN A 9 -0.68 -12.39 -8.56
CA ASN A 9 0.47 -12.79 -7.74
C ASN A 9 0.54 -11.96 -6.47
N LEU A 10 0.36 -10.65 -6.55
CA LEU A 10 0.30 -9.79 -5.38
C LEU A 10 -0.85 -10.16 -4.46
N ARG A 11 -2.02 -10.43 -5.02
CA ARG A 11 -3.17 -10.87 -4.22
C ARG A 11 -2.86 -12.17 -3.48
N MET A 12 -2.30 -13.15 -4.15
CA MET A 12 -1.95 -14.45 -3.54
C MET A 12 -0.96 -14.27 -2.40
N VAL A 13 0.07 -13.48 -2.60
CA VAL A 13 1.06 -13.19 -1.55
C VAL A 13 0.40 -12.52 -0.35
N CYS A 14 -0.46 -11.53 -0.60
CA CYS A 14 -1.11 -10.77 0.45
C CYS A 14 -2.17 -11.58 1.21
N GLU A 15 -2.85 -12.49 0.54
CA GLU A 15 -3.91 -13.30 1.14
C GLU A 15 -3.41 -14.61 1.77
N ASN A 16 -2.15 -14.97 1.53
CA ASN A 16 -1.60 -16.23 2.01
C ASN A 16 -0.28 -16.01 2.74
N GLU A 17 -0.31 -16.14 4.07
CA GLU A 17 0.85 -15.94 4.93
C GLU A 17 2.02 -16.86 4.56
N ASN A 18 1.74 -18.10 4.19
CA ASN A 18 2.81 -19.06 3.81
C ASN A 18 3.51 -18.62 2.52
N ILE A 19 2.77 -18.12 1.54
CA ILE A 19 3.37 -17.61 0.30
C ILE A 19 4.20 -16.36 0.57
N ALA A 20 3.70 -15.45 1.40
CA ALA A 20 4.46 -14.26 1.80
C ALA A 20 5.77 -14.64 2.48
N LYS A 21 5.72 -15.62 3.37
CA LYS A 21 6.88 -16.11 4.10
C LYS A 21 7.91 -16.77 3.17
N GLU A 22 7.45 -17.58 2.22
CA GLU A 22 8.32 -18.23 1.24
C GLU A 22 8.98 -17.22 0.30
N ASN A 23 8.23 -16.24 -0.19
CA ASN A 23 8.72 -15.31 -1.20
C ASN A 23 9.55 -14.17 -0.62
N TYR A 24 9.22 -13.70 0.59
CA TYR A 24 9.83 -12.51 1.18
C TYR A 24 10.44 -12.74 2.55
N GLY A 25 10.25 -13.93 3.13
CA GLY A 25 10.72 -14.23 4.47
C GLY A 25 10.00 -13.42 5.57
N SER A 26 8.86 -12.84 5.26
CA SER A 26 8.16 -11.94 6.17
C SER A 26 6.93 -12.59 6.78
N THR A 27 6.72 -12.37 8.08
CA THR A 27 5.51 -12.72 8.81
C THR A 27 4.69 -11.46 9.18
N LYS A 28 5.13 -10.28 8.73
CA LYS A 28 4.55 -9.00 9.13
C LYS A 28 3.67 -8.35 8.06
N LEU A 29 3.61 -8.94 6.86
CA LEU A 29 2.80 -8.40 5.77
C LEU A 29 1.32 -8.32 6.16
N GLN A 30 0.77 -9.35 6.80
CA GLN A 30 -0.62 -9.36 7.21
C GLN A 30 -0.94 -8.28 8.22
N ASP A 31 -0.01 -7.95 9.12
CA ASP A 31 -0.19 -6.86 10.08
C ASP A 31 -0.33 -5.52 9.36
N ARG A 32 0.51 -5.26 8.36
CA ARG A 32 0.43 -4.03 7.56
C ARG A 32 -0.84 -3.96 6.74
N LEU A 33 -1.26 -5.08 6.17
CA LEU A 33 -2.53 -5.15 5.44
C LEU A 33 -3.72 -4.87 6.35
N ALA A 34 -3.71 -5.42 7.56
CA ALA A 34 -4.76 -5.15 8.56
C ALA A 34 -4.84 -3.64 8.87
N ASP A 35 -3.70 -2.98 9.02
CA ASP A 35 -3.65 -1.52 9.22
C ASP A 35 -4.29 -0.77 8.05
N ILE A 36 -4.00 -1.19 6.82
CA ILE A 36 -4.56 -0.57 5.61
C ILE A 36 -6.07 -0.77 5.54
N PHE A 37 -6.54 -2.00 5.79
CA PHE A 37 -7.98 -2.28 5.80
C PHE A 37 -8.72 -1.47 6.86
N ALA A 38 -8.12 -1.28 8.03
CA ALA A 38 -8.74 -0.60 9.16
C ALA A 38 -8.70 0.93 9.05
N ALA A 39 -7.74 1.49 8.31
CA ALA A 39 -7.60 2.94 8.17
C ALA A 39 -8.74 3.52 7.33
N ASN A 40 -9.16 4.74 7.65
CA ASN A 40 -10.18 5.45 6.86
C ASN A 40 -9.58 6.04 5.58
N THR A 41 -8.38 6.60 5.69
CA THR A 41 -7.65 7.19 4.56
C THR A 41 -6.16 6.86 4.69
N VAL A 42 -5.39 7.17 3.65
CA VAL A 42 -3.94 6.95 3.64
C VAL A 42 -3.25 7.71 4.78
N ARG A 43 -3.73 8.92 5.10
CA ARG A 43 -3.15 9.73 6.19
C ARG A 43 -3.38 9.14 7.59
N ASP A 44 -4.33 8.21 7.70
CA ASP A 44 -4.65 7.58 9.00
C ASP A 44 -3.86 6.30 9.26
N LEU A 45 -2.95 5.92 8.38
CA LEU A 45 -2.14 4.72 8.56
C LEU A 45 -1.27 4.84 9.83
N PRO A 46 -1.38 3.87 10.78
CA PRO A 46 -0.79 4.05 12.11
C PRO A 46 0.68 3.61 12.20
N ALA A 47 1.18 2.85 11.25
CA ALA A 47 2.49 2.21 11.35
C ALA A 47 3.14 2.01 9.99
N GLY A 48 4.43 1.64 9.99
CA GLY A 48 5.18 1.38 8.78
C GLY A 48 5.82 2.61 8.15
N ASN A 49 5.90 3.72 8.90
CA ASN A 49 6.47 4.99 8.41
C ASN A 49 5.91 5.36 7.03
N PRO A 50 4.57 5.51 6.88
CA PRO A 50 4.00 5.81 5.57
C PRO A 50 4.59 7.09 5.01
N GLU A 51 5.10 7.03 3.78
CA GLU A 51 5.78 8.15 3.15
C GLU A 51 5.36 8.26 1.70
N GLU A 52 5.04 9.48 1.28
CA GLU A 52 4.71 9.79 -0.10
C GLU A 52 5.91 9.54 -1.00
N THR A 53 5.66 8.93 -2.15
CA THR A 53 6.69 8.61 -3.13
C THR A 53 6.09 8.59 -4.53
N GLU A 54 6.92 8.22 -5.50
CA GLU A 54 6.50 7.98 -6.87
C GLU A 54 6.97 6.59 -7.28
N TYR A 55 6.09 5.82 -7.90
CA TYR A 55 6.41 4.50 -8.40
C TYR A 55 6.02 4.42 -9.87
N GLU A 56 7.01 4.22 -10.73
CA GLU A 56 6.79 4.18 -12.18
C GLU A 56 5.91 5.34 -12.68
N THR A 57 6.24 6.55 -12.26
CA THR A 57 5.53 7.80 -12.56
C THR A 57 4.16 7.96 -11.89
N LEU A 58 3.71 6.99 -11.09
CA LEU A 58 2.46 7.08 -10.36
C LEU A 58 2.66 7.68 -8.98
N PRO A 59 1.75 8.56 -8.51
CA PRO A 59 1.75 8.95 -7.11
C PRO A 59 1.50 7.73 -6.24
N ALA A 60 2.30 7.56 -5.19
CA ALA A 60 2.23 6.38 -4.35
C ALA A 60 2.61 6.69 -2.90
N PHE A 61 2.34 5.74 -2.01
CA PHE A 61 2.88 5.70 -0.67
C PHE A 61 3.68 4.42 -0.50
N LYS A 62 4.82 4.54 0.14
CA LYS A 62 5.59 3.39 0.59
C LYS A 62 5.36 3.20 2.08
N ILE A 63 5.15 1.95 2.46
CA ILE A 63 4.87 1.55 3.83
C ILE A 63 5.82 0.43 4.19
N GLU A 64 6.61 0.62 5.23
CA GLU A 64 7.55 -0.41 5.69
C GLU A 64 6.79 -1.58 6.29
N ILE A 65 7.01 -2.77 5.76
CA ILE A 65 6.51 -4.02 6.33
C ILE A 65 7.43 -4.44 7.47
N GLU A 66 8.72 -4.52 7.17
CA GLU A 66 9.81 -4.72 8.12
C GLU A 66 11.10 -4.23 7.46
N ALA A 67 12.20 -4.21 8.18
CA ALA A 67 13.47 -3.67 7.67
C ALA A 67 13.83 -4.31 6.32
N GLY A 68 13.99 -3.49 5.29
CA GLY A 68 14.35 -3.95 3.95
C GLY A 68 13.18 -4.39 3.09
N LEU A 69 11.93 -4.29 3.56
CA LEU A 69 10.77 -4.72 2.80
C LEU A 69 9.68 -3.65 2.82
N LEU A 70 9.29 -3.17 1.65
CA LEU A 70 8.32 -2.09 1.47
C LEU A 70 7.09 -2.54 0.71
N LEU A 71 5.94 -2.07 1.15
CA LEU A 71 4.67 -2.20 0.43
C LEU A 71 4.37 -0.87 -0.26
N ILE A 72 4.07 -0.93 -1.55
CA ILE A 72 3.76 0.25 -2.36
C ILE A 72 2.28 0.25 -2.69
N ILE A 73 1.59 1.33 -2.34
CA ILE A 73 0.17 1.52 -2.66
C ILE A 73 -0.03 2.79 -3.47
N SER A 74 -1.08 2.79 -4.27
CA SER A 74 -1.45 3.92 -5.12
C SER A 74 -2.95 4.19 -4.99
N PRO A 75 -3.42 5.42 -5.22
CA PRO A 75 -4.86 5.71 -5.20
C PRO A 75 -5.60 4.89 -6.26
N ASN A 76 -6.77 4.38 -5.90
CA ASN A 76 -7.59 3.55 -6.80
C ASN A 76 -9.02 4.09 -6.90
N HIS A 77 -9.15 5.39 -7.14
CA HIS A 77 -10.42 6.06 -7.37
C HIS A 77 -10.67 6.22 -8.86
N VAL A 78 -11.93 6.25 -9.27
CA VAL A 78 -12.30 6.62 -10.64
C VAL A 78 -11.82 8.04 -10.94
N THR A 79 -12.03 8.95 -9.97
CA THR A 79 -11.44 10.29 -10.00
C THR A 79 -10.63 10.47 -8.74
N VAL A 80 -9.31 10.52 -8.88
CA VAL A 80 -8.39 10.64 -7.72
C VAL A 80 -8.59 12.01 -7.07
N PRO A 81 -8.84 12.07 -5.75
CA PRO A 81 -8.94 13.35 -5.04
C PRO A 81 -7.62 14.11 -5.13
N CYS A 82 -7.69 15.35 -5.59
CA CYS A 82 -6.52 16.20 -5.75
C CYS A 82 -6.71 17.54 -5.05
N LEU A 83 -5.57 18.12 -4.63
CA LEU A 83 -5.50 19.49 -4.15
C LEU A 83 -5.58 20.46 -5.34
N GLN A 84 -5.75 21.76 -5.07
CA GLN A 84 -5.80 22.79 -6.12
C GLN A 84 -4.54 22.83 -6.97
N ASP A 85 -3.38 22.49 -6.39
CA ASP A 85 -2.10 22.47 -7.08
C ASP A 85 -1.86 21.19 -7.91
N GLY A 86 -2.81 20.27 -7.91
CA GLY A 86 -2.72 19.02 -8.66
C GLY A 86 -2.13 17.85 -7.89
N HIS A 87 -1.59 18.06 -6.70
CA HIS A 87 -1.11 16.97 -5.86
C HIS A 87 -2.27 16.14 -5.31
N VAL A 88 -2.01 14.86 -5.05
CA VAL A 88 -3.02 13.97 -4.48
C VAL A 88 -3.41 14.44 -3.07
N ALA A 89 -4.71 14.50 -2.81
CA ALA A 89 -5.24 14.78 -1.47
C ALA A 89 -5.31 13.49 -0.67
N TRP A 90 -4.18 13.07 -0.11
CA TRP A 90 -4.04 11.79 0.57
C TRP A 90 -4.96 11.61 1.77
N ASP A 91 -5.37 12.71 2.40
CA ASP A 91 -6.35 12.70 3.50
C ASP A 91 -7.78 12.37 3.02
N LYS A 92 -8.00 12.30 1.73
CA LYS A 92 -9.26 11.91 1.09
C LYS A 92 -9.17 10.61 0.31
N VAL A 93 -8.00 10.01 0.23
CA VAL A 93 -7.81 8.72 -0.45
C VAL A 93 -8.26 7.60 0.48
N ASN A 94 -9.37 6.96 0.14
CA ASN A 94 -9.95 5.84 0.88
C ASN A 94 -10.07 4.56 0.04
N ARG A 95 -9.52 4.57 -1.15
CA ARG A 95 -9.42 3.41 -2.04
C ARG A 95 -8.02 3.33 -2.58
N VAL A 96 -7.36 2.21 -2.37
CA VAL A 96 -5.98 2.01 -2.79
C VAL A 96 -5.83 0.70 -3.54
N LYS A 97 -4.79 0.64 -4.36
CA LYS A 97 -4.35 -0.57 -5.03
C LYS A 97 -2.93 -0.87 -4.58
N ILE A 98 -2.69 -2.10 -4.16
CA ILE A 98 -1.33 -2.57 -3.88
C ILE A 98 -0.68 -2.85 -5.22
N ILE A 99 0.41 -2.12 -5.51
CA ILE A 99 1.06 -2.17 -6.81
C ILE A 99 2.40 -2.89 -6.79
N ALA A 100 3.05 -2.97 -5.64
CA ALA A 100 4.33 -3.67 -5.53
C ALA A 100 4.68 -4.02 -4.09
N ILE A 101 5.53 -5.02 -3.94
CA ILE A 101 6.29 -5.30 -2.73
C ILE A 101 7.75 -5.22 -3.15
N GLN A 102 8.51 -4.33 -2.53
CA GLN A 102 9.90 -4.07 -2.88
C GLN A 102 10.85 -4.50 -1.77
N GLU A 103 11.93 -5.15 -2.16
CA GLU A 103 13.06 -5.42 -1.28
C GLU A 103 14.11 -4.34 -1.49
N ASN A 104 14.60 -3.80 -0.40
CA ASN A 104 15.69 -2.82 -0.42
C ASN A 104 17.05 -3.50 -0.32
#